data_87018440faf4558e9958fd47631d26e3
#
_entry.id   87018440faf4558e9958fd47631d26e3
#
_cell.length_a   1.000
_cell.length_b   1.000
_cell.length_c   1.000
_cell.angle_alpha   90.00
_cell.angle_beta   90.00
_cell.angle_gamma   90.00
#
_symmetry.space_group_name_H-M   'P 1'
#
loop_
_entity.id
_entity.type
_entity.pdbx_description
1 polymer ?
#
loop_
_entity_poly.entity_id
_entity_poly.type
_entity_poly.pdbx_seq_one_letter_code
_entity_poly.pdbx_strand_id
1 'polypeptide(L)'
;MAALRFLLLLCAVVAVPAVAGSFNISPIRVELTGGHRTAVLTMTNEDDEPVVVQVHVLAWSQQSGEEELVDTRELLVTPPVLQIPGGKEQILRVALRRDPDPTKEMTYRVVFEEVPQAAPANFSGLRVALRMSVPVFVAPVHSHATAELQWEAHALADGRYEVAATNNGTGHLQVTDFDVQLPGAANPVRGMTAKYVLPGSRMSWILKPDGSAATPQPADPQAPSTFAPHSTPTMRAIPQPGTPIVIHGHSDQGEFTAEVASNGL
;
A
#
# COMPACT_ATOMS: atom_id res chain seq x y z
N MET A 1 41.02 -37.78 -3.68
CA MET A 1 40.11 -36.92 -4.47
C MET A 1 38.68 -37.47 -4.63
N ALA A 2 38.47 -38.79 -4.71
CA ALA A 2 37.13 -39.40 -4.77
C ALA A 2 36.31 -39.24 -3.47
N ALA A 3 36.91 -39.36 -2.31
CA ALA A 3 36.23 -39.23 -1.01
C ALA A 3 35.72 -37.79 -0.75
N LEU A 4 36.42 -36.74 -1.23
CA LEU A 4 36.01 -35.34 -1.10
C LEU A 4 34.82 -35.02 -2.01
N ARG A 5 34.72 -35.65 -3.17
CA ARG A 5 33.58 -35.54 -4.08
C ARG A 5 32.32 -36.23 -3.55
N PHE A 6 32.48 -37.33 -2.81
CA PHE A 6 31.36 -38.04 -2.17
C PHE A 6 30.78 -37.24 -0.98
N LEU A 7 31.66 -36.57 -0.21
CA LEU A 7 31.23 -35.70 0.91
C LEU A 7 30.48 -34.45 0.42
N LEU A 8 30.88 -33.88 -0.73
CA LEU A 8 30.18 -32.74 -1.36
C LEU A 8 28.81 -33.12 -1.93
N LEU A 9 28.64 -34.38 -2.39
CA LEU A 9 27.34 -34.87 -2.89
C LEU A 9 26.36 -35.16 -1.73
N LEU A 10 26.84 -35.49 -0.55
CA LEU A 10 26.02 -35.81 0.63
C LEU A 10 25.44 -34.55 1.28
N CYS A 11 26.10 -33.37 1.15
CA CYS A 11 25.58 -32.07 1.61
C CYS A 11 24.46 -31.49 0.76
N ALA A 12 24.22 -31.98 -0.46
CA ALA A 12 23.24 -31.46 -1.38
C ALA A 12 21.80 -31.98 -1.17
N VAL A 13 21.56 -32.86 -0.18
CA VAL A 13 20.31 -33.65 -0.07
C VAL A 13 19.37 -33.16 1.04
N VAL A 14 19.69 -32.11 1.79
CA VAL A 14 18.79 -31.62 2.86
C VAL A 14 18.33 -30.17 2.57
N ALA A 15 17.75 -29.95 1.39
CA ALA A 15 16.88 -28.81 1.21
C ALA A 15 15.48 -29.21 1.73
N VAL A 16 15.19 -28.95 2.99
CA VAL A 16 13.83 -29.05 3.52
C VAL A 16 13.02 -27.93 2.85
N PRO A 17 11.93 -28.25 2.12
CA PRO A 17 11.07 -27.21 1.59
C PRO A 17 10.53 -26.38 2.75
N ALA A 18 10.77 -25.08 2.74
CA ALA A 18 10.09 -24.15 3.64
C ALA A 18 8.67 -24.00 3.11
N VAL A 19 7.69 -24.58 3.78
CA VAL A 19 6.27 -24.36 3.50
C VAL A 19 5.90 -23.04 4.18
N ALA A 20 5.75 -21.99 3.41
CA ALA A 20 5.16 -20.74 3.88
C ALA A 20 3.65 -20.86 3.69
N GLY A 21 2.89 -20.60 4.76
CA GLY A 21 1.43 -20.53 4.72
C GLY A 21 0.97 -19.59 3.61
N SER A 22 -0.06 -19.98 2.85
CA SER A 22 -0.53 -19.26 1.69
C SER A 22 -2.06 -19.20 1.67
N PHE A 23 -2.60 -17.97 1.68
CA PHE A 23 -4.01 -17.77 1.37
C PHE A 23 -4.18 -16.64 0.35
N ASN A 24 -5.22 -16.74 -0.46
CA ASN A 24 -5.55 -15.81 -1.53
C ASN A 24 -6.90 -15.14 -1.24
N ILE A 25 -7.04 -13.86 -1.64
CA ILE A 25 -8.28 -13.10 -1.51
C ILE A 25 -8.65 -12.52 -2.87
N SER A 26 -9.91 -12.70 -3.26
CA SER A 26 -10.47 -12.18 -4.51
C SER A 26 -11.84 -11.57 -4.27
N PRO A 27 -12.12 -10.38 -4.83
CA PRO A 27 -11.19 -9.46 -5.52
C PRO A 27 -10.22 -8.77 -4.55
N ILE A 28 -9.13 -8.23 -5.09
CA ILE A 28 -8.11 -7.49 -4.32
C ILE A 28 -8.51 -6.04 -4.02
N ARG A 29 -9.65 -5.58 -4.53
CA ARG A 29 -10.26 -4.27 -4.32
C ARG A 29 -11.78 -4.41 -4.37
N VAL A 30 -12.48 -3.69 -3.52
CA VAL A 30 -13.95 -3.65 -3.47
C VAL A 30 -14.43 -2.26 -3.78
N GLU A 31 -15.42 -2.16 -4.67
CA GLU A 31 -16.09 -0.92 -5.03
C GLU A 31 -17.57 -1.03 -4.71
N LEU A 32 -18.09 -0.11 -3.89
CA LEU A 32 -19.49 0.01 -3.51
C LEU A 32 -20.07 1.30 -4.06
N THR A 33 -21.39 1.30 -4.25
CA THR A 33 -22.13 2.50 -4.70
C THR A 33 -23.42 2.64 -3.88
N GLY A 34 -24.13 3.75 -4.05
CA GLY A 34 -25.44 3.94 -3.42
C GLY A 34 -26.46 2.87 -3.80
N GLY A 35 -26.41 2.35 -5.03
CA GLY A 35 -27.26 1.27 -5.53
C GLY A 35 -26.76 -0.13 -5.23
N HIS A 36 -25.45 -0.30 -5.00
CA HIS A 36 -24.80 -1.58 -4.71
C HIS A 36 -23.97 -1.46 -3.44
N ARG A 37 -24.63 -1.57 -2.30
CA ARG A 37 -24.05 -1.37 -0.95
C ARG A 37 -23.42 -2.63 -0.35
N THR A 38 -23.38 -3.72 -1.12
CA THR A 38 -22.81 -5.00 -0.69
C THR A 38 -21.90 -5.57 -1.76
N ALA A 39 -20.87 -6.27 -1.32
CA ALA A 39 -19.96 -7.02 -2.18
C ALA A 39 -19.60 -8.36 -1.55
N VAL A 40 -18.99 -9.21 -2.35
CA VAL A 40 -18.50 -10.52 -1.93
C VAL A 40 -16.99 -10.55 -2.08
N LEU A 41 -16.32 -11.08 -1.06
CA LEU A 41 -14.92 -11.49 -1.09
C LEU A 41 -14.86 -13.00 -0.93
N THR A 42 -13.97 -13.64 -1.66
CA THR A 42 -13.65 -15.06 -1.50
C THR A 42 -12.22 -15.17 -0.99
N MET A 43 -12.05 -15.90 0.09
CA MET A 43 -10.75 -16.23 0.64
C MET A 43 -10.49 -17.72 0.46
N THR A 44 -9.36 -18.06 -0.18
CA THR A 44 -8.96 -19.44 -0.45
C THR A 44 -7.72 -19.76 0.38
N ASN A 45 -7.76 -20.84 1.13
CA ASN A 45 -6.60 -21.41 1.80
C ASN A 45 -5.89 -22.35 0.82
N GLU A 46 -4.70 -21.97 0.38
CA GLU A 46 -3.90 -22.77 -0.58
C GLU A 46 -3.00 -23.81 0.11
N ASP A 47 -2.95 -23.81 1.45
CA ASP A 47 -2.22 -24.80 2.24
C ASP A 47 -3.03 -26.07 2.48
N ASP A 48 -2.36 -27.11 2.91
CA ASP A 48 -2.97 -28.37 3.35
C ASP A 48 -3.54 -28.29 4.78
N GLU A 49 -3.01 -27.39 5.60
CA GLU A 49 -3.42 -27.19 7.00
C GLU A 49 -4.53 -26.14 7.12
N PRO A 50 -5.44 -26.27 8.09
CA PRO A 50 -6.47 -25.26 8.31
C PRO A 50 -5.89 -23.96 8.81
N VAL A 51 -6.38 -22.84 8.30
CA VAL A 51 -6.03 -21.49 8.72
C VAL A 51 -7.18 -20.84 9.49
N VAL A 52 -6.84 -20.09 10.55
CA VAL A 52 -7.80 -19.20 11.25
C VAL A 52 -7.42 -17.76 10.94
N VAL A 53 -8.41 -16.98 10.49
CA VAL A 53 -8.21 -15.60 10.09
C VAL A 53 -9.20 -14.70 10.80
N GLN A 54 -8.72 -13.63 11.41
CA GLN A 54 -9.50 -12.56 11.98
C GLN A 54 -9.64 -11.41 10.99
N VAL A 55 -10.84 -10.82 10.90
CA VAL A 55 -11.13 -9.73 9.98
C VAL A 55 -11.38 -8.44 10.75
N HIS A 56 -10.63 -7.39 10.42
CA HIS A 56 -10.78 -6.06 10.96
C HIS A 56 -11.26 -5.09 9.88
N VAL A 57 -12.12 -4.17 10.25
CA VAL A 57 -12.64 -3.13 9.36
C VAL A 57 -12.21 -1.77 9.86
N LEU A 58 -11.49 -1.05 9.02
CA LEU A 58 -10.87 0.23 9.37
C LEU A 58 -11.34 1.32 8.40
N ALA A 59 -11.70 2.48 8.91
CA ALA A 59 -11.79 3.70 8.12
C ALA A 59 -10.37 4.10 7.72
N TRP A 60 -10.21 4.49 6.48
CA TRP A 60 -8.91 4.79 5.92
C TRP A 60 -8.84 6.24 5.47
N SER A 61 -7.90 6.98 6.00
CA SER A 61 -7.56 8.34 5.62
C SER A 61 -6.05 8.49 5.44
N GLN A 62 -5.63 9.64 4.96
CA GLN A 62 -4.23 9.97 4.82
C GLN A 62 -3.99 11.38 5.36
N GLN A 63 -3.02 11.52 6.25
CA GLN A 63 -2.58 12.80 6.78
C GLN A 63 -1.06 12.92 6.69
N SER A 64 -0.57 14.07 6.25
CA SER A 64 0.88 14.36 6.18
C SER A 64 1.71 13.31 5.43
N GLY A 65 1.12 12.65 4.42
CA GLY A 65 1.78 11.61 3.63
C GLY A 65 1.76 10.20 4.25
N GLU A 66 1.12 10.03 5.40
CA GLU A 66 0.99 8.75 6.11
C GLU A 66 -0.46 8.23 6.05
N GLU A 67 -0.61 6.90 6.05
CA GLU A 67 -1.93 6.26 6.16
C GLU A 67 -2.40 6.29 7.61
N GLU A 68 -3.66 6.69 7.81
CA GLU A 68 -4.34 6.63 9.10
C GLU A 68 -5.48 5.60 9.01
N LEU A 69 -5.44 4.62 9.90
CA LEU A 69 -6.40 3.52 9.97
C LEU A 69 -7.08 3.51 11.33
N VAL A 70 -8.39 3.72 11.36
CA VAL A 70 -9.18 3.81 12.59
C VAL A 70 -10.30 2.79 12.56
N ASP A 71 -10.52 2.08 13.66
CA ASP A 71 -11.63 1.13 13.78
C ASP A 71 -12.96 1.78 13.44
N THR A 72 -13.77 1.10 12.63
CA THR A 72 -15.07 1.64 12.22
C THR A 72 -16.17 0.59 12.28
N ARG A 73 -17.41 1.07 12.44
CA ARG A 73 -18.64 0.27 12.33
C ARG A 73 -19.48 0.66 11.11
N GLU A 74 -18.97 1.52 10.27
CA GLU A 74 -19.65 2.00 9.05
C GLU A 74 -19.69 0.94 7.96
N LEU A 75 -18.73 0.03 7.96
CA LEU A 75 -18.67 -1.13 7.08
C LEU A 75 -18.76 -2.39 7.93
N LEU A 76 -19.52 -3.38 7.47
CA LEU A 76 -19.64 -4.70 8.09
C LEU A 76 -19.01 -5.74 7.17
N VAL A 77 -18.19 -6.62 7.74
CA VAL A 77 -17.72 -7.84 7.08
C VAL A 77 -18.17 -9.06 7.88
N THR A 78 -18.72 -10.04 7.20
CA THR A 78 -19.24 -11.24 7.87
C THR A 78 -18.88 -12.51 7.09
N PRO A 79 -18.38 -13.56 7.78
CA PRO A 79 -18.08 -13.64 9.22
C PRO A 79 -16.81 -12.86 9.62
N PRO A 80 -16.69 -12.37 10.88
CA PRO A 80 -15.53 -11.62 11.34
C PRO A 80 -14.34 -12.51 11.73
N VAL A 81 -14.57 -13.80 11.90
CA VAL A 81 -13.54 -14.83 12.12
C VAL A 81 -13.84 -16.00 11.21
N LEU A 82 -12.82 -16.49 10.54
CA LEU A 82 -12.87 -17.57 9.57
C LEU A 82 -12.01 -18.72 10.05
N GLN A 83 -12.50 -19.93 9.87
CA GLN A 83 -11.68 -21.14 9.93
C GLN A 83 -11.83 -21.84 8.59
N ILE A 84 -10.76 -21.83 7.78
CA ILE A 84 -10.76 -22.33 6.41
C ILE A 84 -9.92 -23.60 6.37
N PRO A 85 -10.51 -24.79 6.12
CA PRO A 85 -9.76 -26.02 5.94
C PRO A 85 -8.78 -25.91 4.77
N GLY A 86 -7.75 -26.75 4.78
CA GLY A 86 -6.77 -26.82 3.70
C GLY A 86 -7.41 -27.06 2.33
N GLY A 87 -6.96 -26.32 1.31
CA GLY A 87 -7.48 -26.38 -0.06
C GLY A 87 -8.95 -25.95 -0.22
N LYS A 88 -9.53 -25.24 0.75
CA LYS A 88 -10.94 -24.77 0.70
C LYS A 88 -11.03 -23.27 0.64
N GLU A 89 -12.21 -22.80 0.25
CA GLU A 89 -12.55 -21.38 0.18
C GLU A 89 -13.67 -21.02 1.16
N GLN A 90 -13.69 -19.76 1.55
CA GLN A 90 -14.74 -19.17 2.37
C GLN A 90 -15.20 -17.85 1.76
N ILE A 91 -16.51 -17.69 1.67
CA ILE A 91 -17.13 -16.45 1.18
C ILE A 91 -17.37 -15.51 2.35
N LEU A 92 -17.00 -14.24 2.16
CA LEU A 92 -17.32 -13.14 3.05
C LEU A 92 -18.22 -12.14 2.34
N ARG A 93 -19.10 -11.51 3.10
CA ARG A 93 -19.93 -10.42 2.62
C ARG A 93 -19.48 -9.12 3.26
N VAL A 94 -19.26 -8.13 2.42
CA VAL A 94 -18.98 -6.74 2.80
C VAL A 94 -20.26 -5.95 2.62
N ALA A 95 -20.68 -5.16 3.60
CA ALA A 95 -21.90 -4.34 3.54
C ALA A 95 -21.70 -2.97 4.16
N LEU A 96 -22.04 -1.93 3.42
CA LEU A 96 -22.04 -0.55 3.94
C LEU A 96 -23.27 -0.33 4.82
N ARG A 97 -23.06 0.14 6.06
CA ARG A 97 -24.10 0.35 7.08
C ARG A 97 -24.61 1.77 7.16
N ARG A 98 -23.90 2.73 6.59
CA ARG A 98 -24.33 4.13 6.52
C ARG A 98 -24.67 4.53 5.09
N ASP A 99 -25.26 5.67 4.89
CA ASP A 99 -25.43 6.21 3.56
C ASP A 99 -24.08 6.72 3.00
N PRO A 100 -23.82 6.50 1.70
CA PRO A 100 -22.63 7.05 1.07
C PRO A 100 -22.63 8.58 1.16
N ASP A 101 -21.42 9.16 1.14
CA ASP A 101 -21.27 10.61 1.06
C ASP A 101 -21.87 11.14 -0.26
N PRO A 102 -22.55 12.28 -0.26
CA PRO A 102 -23.17 12.81 -1.46
C PRO A 102 -22.16 13.21 -2.55
N THR A 103 -20.94 13.62 -2.19
CA THR A 103 -20.01 14.31 -3.09
C THR A 103 -18.62 13.71 -3.13
N LYS A 104 -18.20 13.00 -2.07
CA LYS A 104 -16.85 12.51 -1.90
C LYS A 104 -16.85 10.98 -1.69
N GLU A 105 -15.89 10.32 -2.26
CA GLU A 105 -15.65 8.89 -2.04
C GLU A 105 -15.28 8.62 -0.58
N MET A 106 -15.84 7.57 0.01
CA MET A 106 -15.48 7.08 1.32
C MET A 106 -14.53 5.89 1.18
N THR A 107 -13.53 5.83 2.04
CA THR A 107 -12.43 4.87 1.92
C THR A 107 -12.24 4.06 3.18
N TYR A 108 -12.07 2.73 3.00
CA TYR A 108 -11.90 1.77 4.08
C TYR A 108 -10.82 0.74 3.73
N ARG A 109 -10.34 0.04 4.76
CA ARG A 109 -9.52 -1.16 4.64
C ARG A 109 -10.20 -2.32 5.35
N VAL A 110 -10.27 -3.47 4.68
CA VAL A 110 -10.57 -4.75 5.31
C VAL A 110 -9.26 -5.49 5.48
N VAL A 111 -8.88 -5.72 6.73
CA VAL A 111 -7.61 -6.36 7.08
C VAL A 111 -7.90 -7.78 7.53
N PHE A 112 -7.23 -8.72 6.91
CA PHE A 112 -7.26 -10.14 7.20
C PHE A 112 -5.96 -10.49 7.92
N GLU A 113 -6.08 -10.98 9.14
CA GLU A 113 -4.93 -11.30 9.98
C GLU A 113 -4.99 -12.77 10.38
N GLU A 114 -3.97 -13.52 9.99
CA GLU A 114 -3.85 -14.92 10.40
C GLU A 114 -3.61 -15.00 11.91
N VAL A 115 -4.38 -15.85 12.57
CA VAL A 115 -4.21 -16.16 13.98
C VAL A 115 -3.27 -17.37 14.09
N PRO A 116 -2.01 -17.17 14.50
CA PRO A 116 -1.05 -18.28 14.59
C PRO A 116 -1.54 -19.36 15.57
N GLN A 117 -1.53 -20.60 15.14
CA GLN A 117 -1.78 -21.73 16.03
C GLN A 117 -0.56 -21.94 16.97
N ALA A 118 -0.81 -22.49 18.15
CA ALA A 118 0.25 -22.81 19.07
C ALA A 118 1.27 -23.77 18.41
N ALA A 119 2.55 -23.44 18.54
CA ALA A 119 3.60 -24.32 18.03
C ALA A 119 3.63 -25.64 18.82
N PRO A 120 3.83 -26.80 18.16
CA PRO A 120 4.13 -28.04 18.87
C PRO A 120 5.34 -27.87 19.81
N ALA A 121 5.36 -28.62 20.94
CA ALA A 121 6.37 -28.46 21.98
C ALA A 121 7.82 -28.62 21.49
N ASN A 122 8.03 -29.34 20.39
CA ASN A 122 9.35 -29.61 19.79
C ASN A 122 9.56 -28.85 18.47
N PHE A 123 8.77 -27.80 18.20
CA PHE A 123 8.92 -27.03 16.97
C PHE A 123 10.22 -26.20 17.01
N SER A 124 11.06 -26.38 16.01
CA SER A 124 12.25 -25.55 15.76
C SER A 124 12.15 -25.00 14.33
N GLY A 125 11.80 -23.73 14.20
CA GLY A 125 11.64 -23.08 12.90
C GLY A 125 11.03 -21.68 13.02
N LEU A 126 10.91 -20.98 11.89
CA LEU A 126 10.22 -19.71 11.75
C LEU A 126 8.75 -19.95 11.39
N ARG A 127 7.82 -19.27 12.06
CA ARG A 127 6.42 -19.15 11.64
C ARG A 127 6.15 -17.74 11.22
N VAL A 128 5.60 -17.59 10.03
CA VAL A 128 5.20 -16.30 9.48
C VAL A 128 3.68 -16.24 9.48
N ALA A 129 3.10 -15.31 10.25
CA ALA A 129 1.68 -15.01 10.17
C ALA A 129 1.44 -13.99 9.06
N LEU A 130 0.46 -14.24 8.21
CA LEU A 130 0.13 -13.38 7.10
C LEU A 130 -0.88 -12.30 7.53
N ARG A 131 -0.66 -11.08 7.04
CA ARG A 131 -1.60 -9.98 7.17
C ARG A 131 -1.83 -9.35 5.80
N MET A 132 -3.06 -9.41 5.31
CA MET A 132 -3.45 -8.86 4.02
C MET A 132 -4.46 -7.73 4.22
N SER A 133 -4.42 -6.72 3.34
CA SER A 133 -5.32 -5.57 3.39
C SER A 133 -5.96 -5.33 2.04
N VAL A 134 -7.28 -5.33 2.01
CA VAL A 134 -8.10 -5.07 0.81
C VAL A 134 -8.74 -3.69 0.95
N PRO A 135 -8.49 -2.75 0.02
CA PRO A 135 -9.15 -1.46 -0.02
C PRO A 135 -10.62 -1.63 -0.41
N VAL A 136 -11.47 -0.82 0.22
CA VAL A 136 -12.90 -0.71 -0.10
C VAL A 136 -13.21 0.75 -0.34
N PHE A 137 -13.70 1.05 -1.53
CA PHE A 137 -14.10 2.38 -1.97
C PHE A 137 -15.62 2.45 -2.10
N VAL A 138 -16.21 3.55 -1.64
CA VAL A 138 -17.64 3.80 -1.75
C VAL A 138 -17.86 5.06 -2.54
N ALA A 139 -18.36 4.92 -3.76
CA ALA A 139 -18.61 6.05 -4.64
C ALA A 139 -19.68 6.99 -4.06
N PRO A 140 -19.54 8.30 -4.29
CA PRO A 140 -20.54 9.30 -3.89
C PRO A 140 -21.88 9.10 -4.62
N VAL A 141 -22.98 9.60 -4.04
CA VAL A 141 -24.33 9.37 -4.57
C VAL A 141 -24.66 10.32 -5.73
N HIS A 142 -24.23 11.58 -5.64
CA HIS A 142 -24.65 12.63 -6.56
C HIS A 142 -23.62 13.02 -7.62
N SER A 143 -22.44 12.44 -7.59
CA SER A 143 -21.36 12.73 -8.53
C SER A 143 -20.57 11.47 -8.85
N HIS A 144 -19.78 11.52 -9.93
CA HIS A 144 -18.75 10.51 -10.15
C HIS A 144 -17.52 10.89 -9.32
N ALA A 145 -16.92 9.90 -8.68
CA ALA A 145 -15.63 10.06 -8.03
C ALA A 145 -14.56 10.31 -9.10
N THR A 146 -13.87 11.43 -9.03
CA THR A 146 -12.79 11.79 -9.95
C THR A 146 -11.55 12.18 -9.17
N ALA A 147 -10.38 11.72 -9.59
CA ALA A 147 -9.11 12.16 -9.04
C ALA A 147 -8.59 13.36 -9.81
N GLU A 148 -7.98 14.32 -9.10
CA GLU A 148 -7.32 15.49 -9.67
C GLU A 148 -6.01 15.72 -8.93
N LEU A 149 -4.90 15.22 -9.51
CA LEU A 149 -3.60 15.31 -8.88
C LEU A 149 -2.85 16.58 -9.28
N GLN A 150 -2.42 17.32 -8.27
CA GLN A 150 -1.46 18.40 -8.41
C GLN A 150 -0.10 17.92 -7.90
N TRP A 151 0.91 18.00 -8.76
CA TRP A 151 2.25 17.52 -8.46
C TRP A 151 3.19 18.64 -8.06
N GLU A 152 4.10 18.35 -7.13
CA GLU A 152 5.14 19.24 -6.62
C GLU A 152 6.45 18.48 -6.52
N ALA A 153 7.59 19.16 -6.70
CA ALA A 153 8.91 18.60 -6.45
C ALA A 153 9.77 19.61 -5.69
N HIS A 154 10.46 19.15 -4.65
CA HIS A 154 11.32 19.96 -3.79
C HIS A 154 12.67 19.31 -3.60
N ALA A 155 13.76 20.10 -3.72
CA ALA A 155 15.10 19.65 -3.37
C ALA A 155 15.26 19.62 -1.85
N LEU A 156 15.80 18.53 -1.32
CA LEU A 156 16.12 18.37 0.08
C LEU A 156 17.57 18.75 0.36
N ALA A 157 17.89 19.14 1.59
CA ALA A 157 19.22 19.61 2.00
C ALA A 157 20.34 18.57 1.82
N ASP A 158 19.99 17.28 1.77
CA ASP A 158 20.90 16.15 1.58
C ASP A 158 21.06 15.72 0.12
N GLY A 159 20.55 16.50 -0.83
CA GLY A 159 20.65 16.23 -2.26
C GLY A 159 19.62 15.25 -2.82
N ARG A 160 18.66 14.81 -2.00
CA ARG A 160 17.48 14.07 -2.44
C ARG A 160 16.39 15.03 -2.91
N TYR A 161 15.35 14.48 -3.53
CA TYR A 161 14.16 15.21 -3.92
C TYR A 161 12.92 14.59 -3.29
N GLU A 162 12.03 15.43 -2.79
CA GLU A 162 10.66 15.05 -2.48
C GLU A 162 9.81 15.36 -3.71
N VAL A 163 9.16 14.33 -4.26
CA VAL A 163 8.10 14.48 -5.27
C VAL A 163 6.80 14.17 -4.59
N ALA A 164 5.81 15.04 -4.70
CA ALA A 164 4.55 14.90 -4.02
C ALA A 164 3.37 15.11 -4.95
N ALA A 165 2.27 14.44 -4.66
CA ALA A 165 0.98 14.61 -5.32
C ALA A 165 -0.09 14.93 -4.29
N THR A 166 -0.85 16.01 -4.53
CA THR A 166 -2.04 16.37 -3.77
C THR A 166 -3.26 16.08 -4.63
N ASN A 167 -4.22 15.32 -4.09
CA ASN A 167 -5.45 15.00 -4.79
C ASN A 167 -6.56 15.99 -4.39
N ASN A 168 -6.85 16.93 -5.28
CA ASN A 168 -7.93 17.93 -5.12
C ASN A 168 -9.31 17.41 -5.58
N GLY A 169 -9.35 16.18 -6.10
CA GLY A 169 -10.56 15.54 -6.58
C GLY A 169 -11.42 14.93 -5.48
N THR A 170 -12.45 14.21 -5.91
CA THR A 170 -13.45 13.56 -5.04
C THR A 170 -13.30 12.04 -4.98
N GLY A 171 -12.45 11.44 -5.82
CA GLY A 171 -12.12 10.03 -5.89
C GLY A 171 -10.64 9.77 -5.69
N HIS A 172 -10.26 8.54 -5.36
CA HIS A 172 -8.88 8.11 -5.24
C HIS A 172 -8.19 7.94 -6.60
N LEU A 173 -6.86 7.91 -6.59
CA LEU A 173 -6.04 7.39 -7.67
C LEU A 173 -4.92 6.53 -7.09
N GLN A 174 -4.65 5.38 -7.71
CA GLN A 174 -3.47 4.58 -7.38
C GLN A 174 -2.34 4.89 -8.37
N VAL A 175 -1.30 5.54 -7.90
CA VAL A 175 -0.07 5.77 -8.68
C VAL A 175 0.78 4.49 -8.60
N THR A 176 1.03 3.84 -9.73
CA THR A 176 1.81 2.61 -9.78
C THR A 176 3.29 2.87 -9.96
N ASP A 177 3.63 3.75 -10.87
CA ASP A 177 4.99 4.23 -11.12
C ASP A 177 4.97 5.59 -11.82
N PHE A 178 6.10 6.26 -11.80
CA PHE A 178 6.32 7.48 -12.56
C PHE A 178 7.80 7.71 -12.82
N ASP A 179 8.09 8.40 -13.92
CA ASP A 179 9.42 8.88 -14.29
C ASP A 179 9.44 10.41 -14.22
N VAL A 180 10.50 10.97 -13.61
CA VAL A 180 10.68 12.41 -13.46
C VAL A 180 12.10 12.81 -13.81
N GLN A 181 12.26 13.83 -14.66
CA GLN A 181 13.57 14.42 -14.95
C GLN A 181 13.93 15.42 -13.87
N LEU A 182 14.75 14.99 -12.92
CA LEU A 182 15.22 15.84 -11.83
C LEU A 182 16.44 16.67 -12.26
N PRO A 183 16.61 17.89 -11.75
CA PRO A 183 17.81 18.68 -11.96
C PRO A 183 19.06 17.94 -11.47
N GLY A 184 20.11 17.89 -12.31
CA GLY A 184 21.36 17.20 -12.01
C GLY A 184 21.33 15.67 -12.22
N ALA A 185 20.19 15.07 -12.51
CA ALA A 185 20.11 13.67 -12.87
C ALA A 185 20.45 13.47 -14.36
N ALA A 186 21.32 12.48 -14.65
CA ALA A 186 21.72 12.15 -16.04
C ALA A 186 20.57 11.49 -16.83
N ASN A 187 19.67 10.80 -16.15
CA ASN A 187 18.51 10.11 -16.72
C ASN A 187 17.26 10.42 -15.85
N PRO A 188 16.05 10.21 -16.39
CA PRO A 188 14.84 10.27 -15.58
C PRO A 188 14.93 9.33 -14.38
N VAL A 189 14.47 9.80 -13.23
CA VAL A 189 14.43 9.02 -11.99
C VAL A 189 13.07 8.37 -11.87
N ARG A 190 13.05 7.05 -11.69
CA ARG A 190 11.83 6.28 -11.59
C ARG A 190 11.37 6.13 -10.14
N GLY A 191 10.13 6.52 -9.86
CA GLY A 191 9.43 6.19 -8.63
C GLY A 191 8.53 4.96 -8.84
N MET A 192 8.82 3.86 -8.15
CA MET A 192 7.94 2.68 -8.12
C MET A 192 7.22 2.64 -6.77
N THR A 193 5.90 2.50 -6.78
CA THR A 193 5.20 2.76 -5.53
C THR A 193 3.90 2.00 -5.29
N ALA A 194 3.00 1.86 -6.23
CA ALA A 194 1.64 1.34 -6.02
C ALA A 194 0.89 2.00 -4.83
N LYS A 195 1.10 3.31 -4.61
CA LYS A 195 0.44 4.07 -3.54
C LYS A 195 -0.86 4.71 -4.01
N TYR A 196 -1.86 4.67 -3.16
CA TYR A 196 -3.08 5.44 -3.35
C TYR A 196 -2.87 6.89 -2.90
N VAL A 197 -3.51 7.83 -3.62
CA VAL A 197 -3.68 9.21 -3.19
C VAL A 197 -5.18 9.43 -3.01
N LEU A 198 -5.64 9.46 -1.76
CA LEU A 198 -7.05 9.57 -1.43
C LEU A 198 -7.56 11.00 -1.67
N PRO A 199 -8.88 11.19 -1.82
CA PRO A 199 -9.47 12.52 -2.00
C PRO A 199 -9.10 13.49 -0.88
N GLY A 200 -8.56 14.66 -1.25
CA GLY A 200 -8.12 15.69 -0.30
C GLY A 200 -6.83 15.37 0.44
N SER A 201 -6.08 14.37 -0.01
CA SER A 201 -4.84 13.93 0.64
C SER A 201 -3.61 14.28 -0.19
N ARG A 202 -2.45 14.34 0.48
CA ARG A 202 -1.14 14.51 -0.14
C ARG A 202 -0.28 13.28 0.17
N MET A 203 0.36 12.74 -0.86
CA MET A 203 1.36 11.67 -0.75
C MET A 203 2.68 12.13 -1.32
N SER A 204 3.79 11.65 -0.76
CA SER A 204 5.12 12.00 -1.26
C SER A 204 6.03 10.78 -1.42
N TRP A 205 7.08 10.99 -2.22
CA TRP A 205 8.13 10.02 -2.55
C TRP A 205 9.48 10.70 -2.46
N ILE A 206 10.42 10.06 -1.79
CA ILE A 206 11.80 10.55 -1.70
C ILE A 206 12.63 9.86 -2.77
N LEU A 207 13.18 10.63 -3.67
CA LEU A 207 13.98 10.16 -4.80
C LEU A 207 15.43 10.66 -4.69
N LYS A 208 16.36 9.86 -5.20
CA LYS A 208 17.76 10.25 -5.35
C LYS A 208 18.10 10.48 -6.83
N PRO A 209 18.94 11.47 -7.17
CA PRO A 209 19.33 11.74 -8.55
C PRO A 209 20.06 10.58 -9.24
N ASP A 210 20.65 9.66 -8.49
CA ASP A 210 21.34 8.47 -9.00
C ASP A 210 20.39 7.33 -9.42
N GLY A 211 19.08 7.54 -9.30
CA GLY A 211 18.06 6.56 -9.66
C GLY A 211 17.87 5.44 -8.64
N SER A 212 18.62 5.44 -7.53
CA SER A 212 18.36 4.49 -6.45
C SER A 212 17.10 4.92 -5.70
N ALA A 213 16.07 4.05 -5.70
CA ALA A 213 14.90 4.28 -4.84
C ALA A 213 15.37 4.34 -3.38
N ALA A 214 14.98 5.39 -2.67
CA ALA A 214 15.10 5.35 -1.22
C ALA A 214 14.17 4.23 -0.75
N THR A 215 14.75 3.13 -0.25
CA THR A 215 14.01 2.02 0.32
C THR A 215 13.06 2.61 1.39
N PRO A 216 11.76 2.35 1.34
CA PRO A 216 10.88 2.72 2.44
C PRO A 216 11.45 2.06 3.69
N GLN A 217 11.90 2.86 4.66
CA GLN A 217 12.28 2.31 5.95
C GLN A 217 10.99 1.76 6.56
N PRO A 218 10.92 0.46 6.90
CA PRO A 218 9.77 -0.07 7.60
C PRO A 218 9.58 0.78 8.86
N ALA A 219 8.37 1.27 9.08
CA ALA A 219 8.02 1.89 10.34
C ALA A 219 8.33 0.87 11.44
N ASP A 220 9.23 1.22 12.36
CA ASP A 220 9.55 0.40 13.52
C ASP A 220 8.28 0.27 14.37
N PRO A 221 7.67 -0.92 14.49
CA PRO A 221 6.45 -1.09 15.26
C PRO A 221 6.64 -0.87 16.77
N GLN A 222 7.87 -0.61 17.24
CA GLN A 222 8.22 -0.36 18.62
C GLN A 222 8.70 1.07 18.91
N ALA A 223 8.71 1.96 17.91
CA ALA A 223 9.03 3.36 18.17
C ALA A 223 7.88 3.98 19.00
N PRO A 224 8.16 4.49 20.22
CA PRO A 224 7.17 5.22 20.97
C PRO A 224 6.76 6.46 20.17
N SER A 225 5.46 6.69 20.01
CA SER A 225 4.93 7.89 19.36
C SER A 225 5.24 9.12 20.21
N THR A 226 6.47 9.57 20.16
CA THR A 226 6.86 10.87 20.66
C THR A 226 6.55 11.85 19.53
N PHE A 227 5.46 12.59 19.68
CA PHE A 227 5.21 13.82 18.96
C PHE A 227 6.35 14.80 19.26
N ALA A 228 7.43 14.70 18.50
CA ALA A 228 8.36 15.79 18.38
C ALA A 228 7.78 16.79 17.38
N PRO A 229 7.69 18.08 17.71
CA PRO A 229 7.29 19.08 16.73
C PRO A 229 8.29 19.00 15.56
N HIS A 230 7.77 18.74 14.37
CA HIS A 230 8.58 18.70 13.16
C HIS A 230 9.32 20.05 13.05
N SER A 231 10.64 20.00 13.19
CA SER A 231 11.49 21.09 12.76
C SER A 231 11.25 21.27 11.27
N THR A 232 10.69 22.41 10.91
CA THR A 232 10.51 22.83 9.51
C THR A 232 11.87 22.67 8.83
N PRO A 233 11.98 21.83 7.76
CA PRO A 233 13.25 21.69 7.06
C PRO A 233 13.59 23.05 6.48
N THR A 234 14.77 23.56 6.83
CA THR A 234 15.27 24.82 6.27
C THR A 234 15.56 24.55 4.79
N MET A 235 14.65 24.99 3.94
CA MET A 235 14.78 24.92 2.49
C MET A 235 15.93 25.84 2.07
N ARG A 236 17.00 25.26 1.55
CA ARG A 236 18.00 26.02 0.79
C ARG A 236 17.56 26.00 -0.67
N ALA A 237 16.96 27.08 -1.12
CA ALA A 237 16.62 27.27 -2.52
C ALA A 237 17.87 27.20 -3.39
N ILE A 238 17.91 26.31 -4.35
CA ILE A 238 18.83 26.36 -5.49
C ILE A 238 17.97 26.82 -6.67
N PRO A 239 18.03 28.11 -7.04
CA PRO A 239 17.22 28.61 -8.15
C PRO A 239 17.92 28.35 -9.47
N GLN A 240 17.28 27.63 -10.35
CA GLN A 240 17.44 27.81 -11.79
C GLN A 240 16.02 28.00 -12.35
N PRO A 241 15.65 29.20 -12.79
CA PRO A 241 14.38 29.42 -13.42
C PRO A 241 14.44 28.89 -14.86
N GLY A 242 13.59 27.97 -15.24
CA GLY A 242 13.30 27.85 -16.65
C GLY A 242 12.97 26.50 -17.27
N THR A 243 13.20 25.37 -16.66
CA THR A 243 12.77 24.09 -17.27
C THR A 243 11.64 23.49 -16.45
N PRO A 244 10.42 23.36 -17.00
CA PRO A 244 9.36 22.69 -16.29
C PRO A 244 9.77 21.22 -16.05
N ILE A 245 9.62 20.75 -14.80
CA ILE A 245 9.78 19.35 -14.49
C ILE A 245 8.52 18.64 -14.95
N VAL A 246 8.68 17.65 -15.84
CA VAL A 246 7.57 16.86 -16.34
C VAL A 246 7.62 15.48 -15.68
N ILE A 247 6.48 15.03 -15.21
CA ILE A 247 6.28 13.69 -14.64
C ILE A 247 5.43 12.90 -15.62
N HIS A 248 5.94 11.73 -16.02
CA HIS A 248 5.19 10.74 -16.80
C HIS A 248 4.98 9.52 -15.94
N GLY A 249 3.78 8.98 -15.87
CA GLY A 249 3.53 7.84 -15.00
C GLY A 249 2.30 7.04 -15.37
N HIS A 250 2.10 5.97 -14.60
CA HIS A 250 0.95 5.07 -14.73
C HIS A 250 0.15 5.08 -13.44
N SER A 251 -1.15 4.93 -13.62
CA SER A 251 -2.11 4.79 -12.53
C SER A 251 -3.09 3.66 -12.85
N ASP A 252 -3.93 3.30 -11.89
CA ASP A 252 -5.05 2.37 -12.10
C ASP A 252 -6.14 2.91 -13.06
N GLN A 253 -6.06 4.20 -13.45
CA GLN A 253 -6.95 4.84 -14.44
C GLN A 253 -6.26 5.06 -15.79
N GLY A 254 -5.01 4.66 -15.96
CA GLY A 254 -4.22 4.79 -17.19
C GLY A 254 -2.95 5.63 -17.02
N GLU A 255 -2.35 5.98 -18.17
CA GLU A 255 -1.17 6.83 -18.21
C GLU A 255 -1.53 8.28 -17.90
N PHE A 256 -0.61 9.00 -17.26
CA PHE A 256 -0.75 10.43 -17.01
C PHE A 256 0.56 11.17 -17.27
N THR A 257 0.43 12.45 -17.61
CA THR A 257 1.54 13.40 -17.69
C THR A 257 1.17 14.62 -16.89
N ALA A 258 2.10 15.07 -16.03
CA ALA A 258 1.89 16.25 -15.21
C ALA A 258 3.11 17.18 -15.30
N GLU A 259 2.85 18.48 -15.31
CA GLU A 259 3.88 19.51 -15.16
C GLU A 259 3.96 19.91 -13.68
N VAL A 260 5.18 19.95 -13.16
CA VAL A 260 5.43 20.40 -11.80
C VAL A 260 5.52 21.92 -11.81
N ALA A 261 4.69 22.58 -11.01
CA ALA A 261 4.79 24.01 -10.79
C ALA A 261 6.17 24.32 -10.17
N SER A 262 7.00 25.06 -10.89
CA SER A 262 8.35 25.46 -10.48
C SER A 262 8.33 26.59 -9.44
N ASN A 263 7.58 26.45 -8.36
CA ASN A 263 7.57 27.41 -7.27
C ASN A 263 8.74 27.11 -6.32
N GLY A 264 9.92 27.56 -6.68
CA GLY A 264 11.09 27.61 -5.78
C GLY A 264 12.04 26.41 -5.81
N LEU A 265 12.39 25.94 -7.00
CA LEU A 265 13.62 25.15 -7.19
C LEU A 265 14.82 26.05 -7.39
#